data_bec3f180967813437669bc9ee90f77c6
#
_entry.id   bec3f180967813437669bc9ee90f77c6
#
_cell.length_a   1.000
_cell.length_b   1.000
_cell.length_c   1.000
_cell.angle_alpha   90.00
_cell.angle_beta   90.00
_cell.angle_gamma   90.00
#
_symmetry.space_group_name_H-M   'P 1'
#
loop_
_entity.id
_entity.type
_entity.pdbx_description
1 polymer ?
#
loop_
_entity_poly.entity_id
_entity_poly.type
_entity_poly.pdbx_seq_one_letter_code
_entity_poly.pdbx_strand_id
1 'polypeptide(L)'
;MFRSLTPKSVALSLLGSFILAFGLYHIHSFSGVTEGGQLGLALLLDHWFHISPALSTAVINVICYWIGWKRLGKPFIAHSAVATIGFSVCYRILQQFPPLWPNLGNYPLAAAMLGALFVGMGCGLCVRVGGAACGDDGLALSISHKLKIKIEQVYFFFDFVILSLSLSYIPLRRILYSLVTVMLSSKLVGIVQRFQFPKKEEPA
;
A
#
# COMPACT_ATOMS: atom_id res chain seq x y z
N MET A 1 -16.69 -10.29 -3.68
CA MET A 1 -17.79 -10.33 -2.70
C MET A 1 -17.18 -10.20 -1.31
N PHE A 2 -17.47 -9.10 -0.62
CA PHE A 2 -16.88 -8.79 0.69
C PHE A 2 -17.53 -9.64 1.77
N ARG A 3 -16.73 -10.47 2.45
CA ARG A 3 -17.19 -11.36 3.54
C ARG A 3 -17.19 -10.61 4.87
N SER A 4 -18.04 -11.04 5.81
CA SER A 4 -17.96 -10.60 7.22
C SER A 4 -16.57 -10.93 7.82
N LEU A 5 -16.18 -10.20 8.86
CA LEU A 5 -14.93 -10.46 9.60
C LEU A 5 -14.90 -11.91 10.09
N THR A 6 -13.88 -12.64 9.68
CA THR A 6 -13.59 -13.98 10.17
C THR A 6 -12.21 -13.97 10.83
N PRO A 7 -11.92 -14.87 11.80
CA PRO A 7 -10.58 -14.95 12.39
C PRO A 7 -9.47 -15.09 11.36
N LYS A 8 -9.72 -15.85 10.29
CA LYS A 8 -8.79 -16.03 9.18
C LYS A 8 -8.54 -14.72 8.40
N SER A 9 -9.59 -13.94 8.14
CA SER A 9 -9.43 -12.66 7.43
C SER A 9 -8.75 -11.61 8.29
N VAL A 10 -9.01 -11.59 9.59
CA VAL A 10 -8.31 -10.73 10.55
C VAL A 10 -6.82 -11.08 10.60
N ALA A 11 -6.46 -12.37 10.73
CA ALA A 11 -5.07 -12.80 10.73
C ALA A 11 -4.34 -12.43 9.43
N LEU A 12 -5.00 -12.58 8.27
CA LEU A 12 -4.42 -12.17 6.98
C LEU A 12 -4.25 -10.65 6.88
N SER A 13 -5.21 -9.86 7.38
CA SER A 13 -5.08 -8.39 7.43
C SER A 13 -3.89 -7.99 8.31
N LEU A 14 -3.76 -8.56 9.50
CA LEU A 14 -2.66 -8.25 10.43
C LEU A 14 -1.30 -8.68 9.86
N LEU A 15 -1.23 -9.86 9.22
CA LEU A 15 -0.02 -10.31 8.54
C LEU A 15 0.36 -9.37 7.40
N GLY A 16 -0.59 -8.97 6.56
CA GLY A 16 -0.37 -8.01 5.49
C GLY A 16 0.12 -6.66 6.02
N SER A 17 -0.51 -6.16 7.09
CA SER A 17 -0.14 -4.92 7.75
C SER A 17 1.28 -4.97 8.34
N PHE A 18 1.67 -6.10 8.95
CA PHE A 18 3.01 -6.29 9.47
C PHE A 18 4.06 -6.29 8.35
N ILE A 19 3.81 -7.05 7.27
CA ILE A 19 4.72 -7.12 6.10
C ILE A 19 4.87 -5.72 5.48
N LEU A 20 3.78 -4.98 5.33
CA LEU A 20 3.79 -3.61 4.80
C LEU A 20 4.58 -2.66 5.72
N ALA A 21 4.30 -2.67 7.03
CA ALA A 21 4.99 -1.84 8.00
C ALA A 21 6.49 -2.12 8.04
N PHE A 22 6.87 -3.40 7.96
CA PHE A 22 8.26 -3.83 7.93
C PHE A 22 8.98 -3.29 6.68
N GLY A 23 8.40 -3.43 5.50
CA GLY A 23 8.96 -2.92 4.25
C GLY A 23 9.09 -1.41 4.24
N LEU A 24 8.06 -0.69 4.68
CA LEU A 24 8.08 0.76 4.73
C LEU A 24 9.12 1.28 5.73
N TYR A 25 9.21 0.69 6.92
CA TYR A 25 10.18 1.16 7.92
C TYR A 25 11.62 0.79 7.54
N HIS A 26 11.91 -0.48 7.31
CA HIS A 26 13.30 -0.93 7.16
C HIS A 26 13.90 -0.68 5.77
N ILE A 27 13.07 -0.45 4.76
CA ILE A 27 13.53 -0.29 3.38
C ILE A 27 13.26 1.13 2.87
N HIS A 28 12.00 1.54 2.77
CA HIS A 28 11.65 2.82 2.14
C HIS A 28 12.13 4.04 2.92
N SER A 29 11.98 4.04 4.26
CA SER A 29 12.36 5.20 5.09
C SER A 29 13.85 5.57 4.99
N PHE A 30 14.72 4.64 4.61
CA PHE A 30 16.17 4.83 4.57
C PHE A 30 16.79 4.70 3.16
N SER A 31 15.99 4.39 2.14
CA SER A 31 16.51 4.14 0.79
C SER A 31 16.55 5.36 -0.12
N GLY A 32 15.78 6.40 0.21
CA GLY A 32 15.57 7.54 -0.67
C GLY A 32 14.82 7.21 -1.97
N VAL A 33 14.30 5.98 -2.08
CA VAL A 33 13.36 5.57 -3.12
C VAL A 33 11.97 5.87 -2.59
N THR A 34 11.22 6.70 -3.30
CA THR A 34 9.83 7.03 -2.96
C THR A 34 8.88 6.05 -3.63
N GLU A 35 7.78 5.77 -2.96
CA GLU A 35 6.62 5.15 -3.61
C GLU A 35 5.79 6.23 -4.31
N GLY A 36 4.97 5.84 -5.25
CA GLY A 36 3.87 6.66 -5.73
C GLY A 36 2.78 6.78 -4.65
N GLY A 37 1.55 6.50 -5.03
CA GLY A 37 0.44 6.38 -4.09
C GLY A 37 0.20 7.60 -3.22
N GLN A 38 -0.42 7.35 -2.10
CA GLN A 38 -0.81 8.39 -1.15
C GLN A 38 0.37 9.16 -0.55
N LEU A 39 1.47 8.46 -0.25
CA LEU A 39 2.65 9.10 0.32
C LEU A 39 3.30 10.06 -0.69
N GLY A 40 3.45 9.63 -1.94
CA GLY A 40 3.95 10.49 -3.02
C GLY A 40 3.08 11.72 -3.23
N LEU A 41 1.75 11.55 -3.19
CA LEU A 41 0.80 12.66 -3.28
C LEU A 41 0.93 13.63 -2.10
N ALA A 42 1.09 13.13 -0.88
CA ALA A 42 1.27 13.98 0.30
C ALA A 42 2.56 14.80 0.23
N LEU A 43 3.66 14.21 -0.23
CA LEU A 43 4.93 14.91 -0.44
C LEU A 43 4.84 15.94 -1.57
N LEU A 44 4.09 15.66 -2.62
CA LEU A 44 3.84 16.58 -3.72
C LEU A 44 3.05 17.81 -3.24
N LEU A 45 2.03 17.61 -2.41
CA LEU A 45 1.24 18.68 -1.80
C LEU A 45 2.08 19.54 -0.83
N ASP A 46 2.98 18.91 -0.09
CA ASP A 46 3.93 19.64 0.76
C ASP A 46 4.87 20.51 -0.08
N HIS A 47 5.42 19.94 -1.15
CA HIS A 47 6.33 20.69 -2.02
C HIS A 47 5.67 21.90 -2.72
N TRP A 48 4.44 21.73 -3.23
CA TRP A 48 3.78 22.78 -4.01
C TRP A 48 2.99 23.77 -3.17
N PHE A 49 2.36 23.30 -2.11
CA PHE A 49 1.41 24.08 -1.32
C PHE A 49 1.81 24.25 0.15
N HIS A 50 2.95 23.69 0.57
CA HIS A 50 3.43 23.70 1.96
C HIS A 50 2.39 23.14 2.96
N ILE A 51 1.60 22.17 2.51
CA ILE A 51 0.62 21.46 3.35
C ILE A 51 1.33 20.28 3.99
N SER A 52 1.33 20.24 5.32
CA SER A 52 1.95 19.15 6.08
C SER A 52 1.52 17.77 5.54
N PRO A 53 2.48 16.86 5.25
CA PRO A 53 2.18 15.51 4.78
C PRO A 53 1.25 14.72 5.73
N ALA A 54 1.34 14.97 7.04
CA ALA A 54 0.45 14.36 8.03
C ALA A 54 -1.00 14.79 7.83
N LEU A 55 -1.23 16.11 7.57
CA LEU A 55 -2.57 16.63 7.32
C LEU A 55 -3.11 16.13 5.98
N SER A 56 -2.31 16.21 4.92
CA SER A 56 -2.68 15.72 3.58
C SER A 56 -3.07 14.24 3.63
N THR A 57 -2.23 13.41 4.26
CA THR A 57 -2.49 11.97 4.42
C THR A 57 -3.76 11.70 5.20
N ALA A 58 -4.01 12.42 6.29
CA ALA A 58 -5.24 12.26 7.07
C ALA A 58 -6.50 12.60 6.25
N VAL A 59 -6.48 13.73 5.54
CA VAL A 59 -7.61 14.16 4.68
C VAL A 59 -7.84 13.17 3.54
N ILE A 60 -6.79 12.77 2.84
CA ILE A 60 -6.87 11.79 1.74
C ILE A 60 -7.44 10.46 2.26
N ASN A 61 -6.97 9.96 3.40
CA ASN A 61 -7.49 8.75 4.03
C ASN A 61 -8.99 8.83 4.30
N VAL A 62 -9.45 9.93 4.91
CA VAL A 62 -10.88 10.12 5.22
C VAL A 62 -11.71 10.09 3.93
N ILE A 63 -11.29 10.80 2.88
CA ILE A 63 -11.99 10.84 1.60
C ILE A 63 -12.01 9.44 0.96
N CYS A 64 -10.86 8.76 0.89
CA CYS A 64 -10.73 7.46 0.25
C CYS A 64 -11.53 6.38 0.99
N TYR A 65 -11.49 6.35 2.32
CA TYR A 65 -12.29 5.40 3.10
C TYR A 65 -13.79 5.70 3.01
N TRP A 66 -14.19 6.97 2.94
CA TRP A 66 -15.59 7.34 2.72
C TRP A 66 -16.10 6.87 1.35
N ILE A 67 -15.30 7.05 0.28
CA ILE A 67 -15.62 6.53 -1.05
C ILE A 67 -15.68 4.99 -1.01
N GLY A 68 -14.70 4.35 -0.38
CA GLY A 68 -14.65 2.91 -0.19
C GLY A 68 -15.89 2.39 0.54
N TRP A 69 -16.28 3.04 1.63
CA TRP A 69 -17.51 2.68 2.36
C TRP A 69 -18.75 2.75 1.48
N LYS A 70 -18.95 3.86 0.78
CA LYS A 70 -20.11 4.01 -0.11
C LYS A 70 -20.16 2.99 -1.24
N ARG A 71 -19.02 2.53 -1.72
CA ARG A 71 -18.91 1.63 -2.88
C ARG A 71 -18.86 0.15 -2.50
N LEU A 72 -18.16 -0.18 -1.45
CA LEU A 72 -17.83 -1.55 -1.05
C LEU A 72 -18.59 -2.01 0.20
N GLY A 73 -19.21 -1.06 0.93
CA GLY A 73 -20.09 -1.34 2.07
C GLY A 73 -19.37 -1.52 3.40
N LYS A 74 -20.15 -1.89 4.43
CA LYS A 74 -19.68 -2.04 5.82
C LYS A 74 -18.55 -3.05 6.01
N PRO A 75 -18.52 -4.22 5.33
CA PRO A 75 -17.42 -5.17 5.50
C PRO A 75 -16.06 -4.61 5.11
N PHE A 76 -16.01 -3.74 4.09
CA PHE A 76 -14.78 -3.06 3.69
C PHE A 76 -14.20 -2.21 4.83
N ILE A 77 -15.02 -1.38 5.48
CA ILE A 77 -14.57 -0.54 6.59
C ILE A 77 -14.06 -1.38 7.76
N ALA A 78 -14.74 -2.46 8.09
CA ALA A 78 -14.33 -3.33 9.18
C ALA A 78 -12.96 -3.97 8.93
N HIS A 79 -12.71 -4.48 7.71
CA HIS A 79 -11.42 -5.03 7.33
C HIS A 79 -10.33 -3.94 7.25
N SER A 80 -10.68 -2.76 6.73
CA SER A 80 -9.75 -1.63 6.64
C SER A 80 -9.35 -1.11 8.01
N ALA A 81 -10.28 -1.03 8.95
CA ALA A 81 -9.97 -0.65 10.34
C ALA A 81 -8.95 -1.61 10.97
N VAL A 82 -9.15 -2.93 10.81
CA VAL A 82 -8.18 -3.93 11.30
C VAL A 82 -6.82 -3.76 10.63
N ALA A 83 -6.79 -3.56 9.31
CA ALA A 83 -5.54 -3.42 8.56
C ALA A 83 -4.80 -2.12 8.94
N THR A 84 -5.50 -0.98 9.00
CA THR A 84 -4.90 0.32 9.32
C THR A 84 -4.39 0.38 10.76
N ILE A 85 -5.18 -0.13 11.72
CA ILE A 85 -4.74 -0.21 13.13
C ILE A 85 -3.54 -1.15 13.24
N GLY A 86 -3.62 -2.33 12.63
CA GLY A 86 -2.52 -3.30 12.59
C GLY A 86 -1.24 -2.70 12.01
N PHE A 87 -1.35 -2.00 10.88
CA PHE A 87 -0.24 -1.29 10.26
C PHE A 87 0.36 -0.23 11.20
N SER A 88 -0.47 0.63 11.78
CA SER A 88 -0.02 1.72 12.65
C SER A 88 0.69 1.20 13.90
N VAL A 89 0.15 0.15 14.52
CA VAL A 89 0.75 -0.48 15.71
C VAL A 89 2.08 -1.14 15.35
N CYS A 90 2.11 -1.96 14.28
CA CYS A 90 3.34 -2.62 13.83
C CYS A 90 4.42 -1.60 13.45
N TYR A 91 4.07 -0.56 12.70
CA TYR A 91 5.00 0.48 12.31
C TYR A 91 5.58 1.21 13.51
N ARG A 92 4.73 1.56 14.50
CA ARG A 92 5.16 2.22 15.74
C ARG A 92 6.09 1.35 16.57
N ILE A 93 5.86 0.03 16.63
CA ILE A 93 6.74 -0.92 17.31
C ILE A 93 8.09 -1.01 16.60
N LEU A 94 8.06 -1.15 15.26
CA LEU A 94 9.28 -1.26 14.45
C LEU A 94 10.17 -0.01 14.56
N GLN A 95 9.59 1.17 14.69
CA GLN A 95 10.34 2.42 14.90
C GLN A 95 11.18 2.45 16.19
N GLN A 96 10.94 1.57 17.14
CA GLN A 96 11.74 1.47 18.36
C GLN A 96 13.05 0.70 18.16
N PHE A 97 13.19 0.01 17.03
CA PHE A 97 14.38 -0.76 16.69
C PHE A 97 15.19 -0.04 15.61
N PRO A 98 16.53 -0.20 15.61
CA PRO A 98 17.35 0.37 14.54
C PRO A 98 17.01 -0.28 13.19
N PRO A 99 17.21 0.43 12.07
CA PRO A 99 16.98 -0.14 10.74
C PRO A 99 17.92 -1.31 10.48
N LEU A 100 17.38 -2.40 9.93
CA LEU A 100 18.14 -3.62 9.63
C LEU A 100 19.19 -3.41 8.54
N TRP A 101 18.88 -2.51 7.59
CA TRP A 101 19.75 -2.24 6.44
C TRP A 101 20.00 -0.73 6.27
N PRO A 102 20.78 -0.09 7.16
CA PRO A 102 21.02 1.35 7.12
C PRO A 102 21.72 1.81 5.83
N ASN A 103 22.50 0.93 5.20
CA ASN A 103 23.25 1.21 3.97
C ASN A 103 22.48 0.91 2.67
N LEU A 104 21.21 0.53 2.76
CA LEU A 104 20.42 0.15 1.58
C LEU A 104 20.22 1.33 0.60
N GLY A 105 20.30 2.57 1.11
CA GLY A 105 20.29 3.78 0.28
C GLY A 105 21.42 3.86 -0.75
N ASN A 106 22.54 3.15 -0.52
CA ASN A 106 23.64 3.06 -1.48
C ASN A 106 23.34 2.11 -2.65
N TYR A 107 22.29 1.28 -2.51
CA TYR A 107 21.87 0.29 -3.52
C TYR A 107 20.40 0.51 -3.90
N PRO A 108 20.06 1.63 -4.60
CA PRO A 108 18.67 2.03 -4.81
C PRO A 108 17.86 1.00 -5.61
N LEU A 109 18.48 0.23 -6.50
CA LEU A 109 17.79 -0.83 -7.24
C LEU A 109 17.41 -2.00 -6.32
N ALA A 110 18.30 -2.41 -5.42
CA ALA A 110 17.97 -3.45 -4.43
C ALA A 110 16.88 -2.98 -3.47
N ALA A 111 16.94 -1.73 -3.04
CA ALA A 111 15.89 -1.11 -2.23
C ALA A 111 14.54 -1.09 -2.96
N ALA A 112 14.53 -0.71 -4.24
CA ALA A 112 13.34 -0.70 -5.08
C ALA A 112 12.70 -2.10 -5.20
N MET A 113 13.50 -3.12 -5.45
CA MET A 113 13.02 -4.51 -5.59
C MET A 113 12.50 -5.08 -4.26
N LEU A 114 13.26 -4.90 -3.17
CA LEU A 114 12.84 -5.37 -1.85
C LEU A 114 11.61 -4.61 -1.36
N GLY A 115 11.59 -3.29 -1.52
CA GLY A 115 10.43 -2.46 -1.18
C GLY A 115 9.18 -2.91 -1.93
N ALA A 116 9.28 -3.10 -3.23
CA ALA A 116 8.19 -3.60 -4.05
C ALA A 116 7.65 -4.96 -3.57
N LEU A 117 8.54 -5.85 -3.13
CA LEU A 117 8.15 -7.17 -2.63
C LEU A 117 7.30 -7.04 -1.35
N PHE A 118 7.79 -6.28 -0.37
CA PHE A 118 7.10 -6.11 0.90
C PHE A 118 5.78 -5.34 0.74
N VAL A 119 5.79 -4.25 -0.02
CA VAL A 119 4.59 -3.46 -0.28
C VAL A 119 3.56 -4.28 -1.06
N GLY A 120 3.98 -4.91 -2.16
CA GLY A 120 3.09 -5.70 -3.00
C GLY A 120 2.45 -6.88 -2.26
N MET A 121 3.21 -7.58 -1.41
CA MET A 121 2.67 -8.65 -0.56
C MET A 121 1.78 -8.09 0.55
N GLY A 122 2.22 -7.06 1.26
CA GLY A 122 1.50 -6.48 2.39
C GLY A 122 0.14 -5.91 1.97
N CYS A 123 0.14 -4.99 0.99
CA CYS A 123 -1.09 -4.44 0.42
C CYS A 123 -1.96 -5.53 -0.23
N GLY A 124 -1.33 -6.44 -0.99
CA GLY A 124 -2.04 -7.53 -1.65
C GLY A 124 -2.83 -8.43 -0.69
N LEU A 125 -2.26 -8.74 0.50
CA LEU A 125 -2.96 -9.52 1.53
C LEU A 125 -4.13 -8.74 2.15
N CYS A 126 -3.97 -7.44 2.43
CA CYS A 126 -5.03 -6.59 2.95
C CYS A 126 -6.18 -6.46 1.95
N VAL A 127 -5.88 -6.17 0.70
CA VAL A 127 -6.86 -6.02 -0.39
C VAL A 127 -7.57 -7.34 -0.70
N ARG A 128 -6.88 -8.47 -0.58
CA ARG A 128 -7.44 -9.81 -0.79
C ARG A 128 -8.59 -10.13 0.13
N VAL A 129 -8.53 -9.69 1.39
CA VAL A 129 -9.63 -9.88 2.35
C VAL A 129 -10.72 -8.82 2.23
N GLY A 130 -10.55 -7.86 1.31
CA GLY A 130 -11.50 -6.79 1.06
C GLY A 130 -11.31 -5.57 1.97
N GLY A 131 -10.13 -5.42 2.56
CA GLY A 131 -9.72 -4.26 3.35
C GLY A 131 -8.66 -3.41 2.64
N ALA A 132 -8.24 -2.35 3.30
CA ALA A 132 -7.20 -1.44 2.85
C ALA A 132 -6.34 -1.03 4.06
N ALA A 133 -5.02 -1.12 3.94
CA ALA A 133 -4.11 -0.65 4.99
C ALA A 133 -3.95 0.87 4.94
N CYS A 134 -4.01 1.45 3.75
CA CYS A 134 -3.96 2.88 3.48
C CYS A 134 -5.19 3.32 2.66
N GLY A 135 -5.46 4.62 2.59
CA GLY A 135 -6.65 5.14 1.90
C GLY A 135 -6.64 4.89 0.40
N ASP A 136 -5.51 5.04 -0.25
CA ASP A 136 -5.32 4.80 -1.68
C ASP A 136 -5.62 3.34 -2.08
N ASP A 137 -5.31 2.36 -1.23
CA ASP A 137 -5.72 0.96 -1.41
C ASP A 137 -7.25 0.85 -1.53
N GLY A 138 -7.97 1.57 -0.66
CA GLY A 138 -9.44 1.61 -0.66
C GLY A 138 -10.00 2.26 -1.91
N LEU A 139 -9.36 3.31 -2.39
CA LEU A 139 -9.71 3.98 -3.64
C LEU A 139 -9.44 3.07 -4.84
N ALA A 140 -8.27 2.45 -4.90
CA ALA A 140 -7.89 1.51 -5.96
C ALA A 140 -8.86 0.34 -6.04
N LEU A 141 -9.22 -0.24 -4.89
CA LEU A 141 -10.20 -1.33 -4.82
C LEU A 141 -11.60 -0.89 -5.28
N SER A 142 -12.03 0.32 -4.90
CA SER A 142 -13.31 0.89 -5.30
C SER A 142 -13.41 1.13 -6.81
N ILE A 143 -12.33 1.65 -7.42
CA ILE A 143 -12.25 1.92 -8.86
C ILE A 143 -12.17 0.62 -9.65
N SER A 144 -11.31 -0.31 -9.24
CA SER A 144 -11.19 -1.64 -9.84
C SER A 144 -12.54 -2.36 -9.87
N HIS A 145 -13.27 -2.31 -8.77
CA HIS A 145 -14.61 -2.91 -8.66
C HIS A 145 -15.65 -2.23 -9.57
N LYS A 146 -15.63 -0.88 -9.61
CA LYS A 146 -16.58 -0.10 -10.43
C LYS A 146 -16.34 -0.26 -11.92
N LEU A 147 -15.09 -0.16 -12.35
CA LEU A 147 -14.71 -0.18 -13.76
C LEU A 147 -14.46 -1.60 -14.29
N LYS A 148 -14.48 -2.61 -13.40
CA LYS A 148 -14.18 -4.02 -13.74
C LYS A 148 -12.80 -4.20 -14.38
N ILE A 149 -11.84 -3.36 -14.03
CA ILE A 149 -10.44 -3.44 -14.46
C ILE A 149 -9.59 -4.09 -13.37
N LYS A 150 -8.42 -4.59 -13.75
CA LYS A 150 -7.51 -5.23 -12.80
C LYS A 150 -6.95 -4.20 -11.82
N ILE A 151 -6.88 -4.57 -10.54
CA ILE A 151 -6.42 -3.65 -9.49
C ILE A 151 -4.99 -3.17 -9.71
N GLU A 152 -4.12 -4.03 -10.26
CA GLU A 152 -2.75 -3.67 -10.60
C GLU A 152 -2.66 -2.53 -11.63
N GLN A 153 -3.64 -2.41 -12.51
CA GLN A 153 -3.71 -1.32 -13.50
C GLN A 153 -4.08 0.00 -12.82
N VAL A 154 -4.95 -0.06 -11.82
CA VAL A 154 -5.36 1.12 -11.05
C VAL A 154 -4.19 1.65 -10.23
N TYR A 155 -3.50 0.79 -9.49
CA TYR A 155 -2.30 1.17 -8.72
C TYR A 155 -1.24 1.77 -9.63
N PHE A 156 -0.88 1.04 -10.70
CA PHE A 156 0.14 1.51 -11.64
C PHE A 156 -0.21 2.88 -12.23
N PHE A 157 -1.45 3.11 -12.62
CA PHE A 157 -1.89 4.38 -13.19
C PHE A 157 -1.76 5.53 -12.19
N PHE A 158 -2.27 5.35 -10.95
CA PHE A 158 -2.18 6.40 -9.93
C PHE A 158 -0.74 6.71 -9.56
N ASP A 159 0.05 5.69 -9.31
CA ASP A 159 1.46 5.85 -8.96
C ASP A 159 2.26 6.49 -10.09
N PHE A 160 1.99 6.09 -11.33
CA PHE A 160 2.66 6.67 -12.50
C PHE A 160 2.34 8.16 -12.66
N VAL A 161 1.08 8.55 -12.47
CA VAL A 161 0.68 9.97 -12.53
C VAL A 161 1.38 10.76 -11.42
N ILE A 162 1.38 10.26 -10.18
CA ILE A 162 2.01 10.94 -9.05
C ILE A 162 3.52 11.04 -9.26
N LEU A 163 4.19 9.97 -9.68
CA LEU A 163 5.63 10.00 -9.97
C LEU A 163 5.97 10.95 -11.12
N SER A 164 5.12 11.04 -12.14
CA SER A 164 5.30 11.97 -13.25
C SER A 164 5.21 13.43 -12.77
N LEU A 165 4.28 13.75 -11.90
CA LEU A 165 4.18 15.08 -11.27
C LEU A 165 5.35 15.34 -10.31
N SER A 166 5.86 14.33 -9.65
CA SER A 166 7.01 14.43 -8.73
C SER A 166 8.33 14.71 -9.44
N LEU A 167 8.40 14.59 -10.77
CA LEU A 167 9.55 15.06 -11.56
C LEU A 167 9.83 16.56 -11.39
N SER A 168 8.86 17.33 -10.89
CA SER A 168 9.03 18.76 -10.60
C SER A 168 10.06 19.04 -9.49
N TYR A 169 10.29 18.06 -8.58
CA TYR A 169 11.19 18.26 -7.43
C TYR A 169 12.11 17.06 -7.13
N ILE A 170 11.82 15.90 -7.70
CA ILE A 170 12.63 14.69 -7.52
C ILE A 170 13.49 14.45 -8.77
N PRO A 171 14.80 14.21 -8.63
CA PRO A 171 15.68 13.89 -9.76
C PRO A 171 15.21 12.66 -10.54
N LEU A 172 15.27 12.72 -11.87
CA LEU A 172 14.84 11.64 -12.77
C LEU A 172 15.41 10.26 -12.39
N ARG A 173 16.67 10.22 -11.97
CA ARG A 173 17.32 8.98 -11.53
C ARG A 173 16.57 8.29 -10.38
N ARG A 174 16.07 9.05 -9.40
CA ARG A 174 15.27 8.49 -8.28
C ARG A 174 13.90 8.05 -8.75
N ILE A 175 13.27 8.83 -9.62
CA ILE A 175 11.97 8.47 -10.22
C ILE A 175 12.06 7.15 -11.00
N LEU A 176 13.14 6.88 -11.71
CA LEU A 176 13.32 5.61 -12.42
C LEU A 176 13.35 4.41 -11.45
N TYR A 177 14.02 4.51 -10.30
CA TYR A 177 13.98 3.46 -9.28
C TYR A 177 12.60 3.32 -8.65
N SER A 178 11.92 4.44 -8.37
CA SER A 178 10.54 4.44 -7.86
C SER A 178 9.58 3.80 -8.87
N LEU A 179 9.76 4.04 -10.17
CA LEU A 179 8.96 3.40 -11.21
C LEU A 179 9.14 1.86 -11.22
N VAL A 180 10.37 1.36 -11.00
CA VAL A 180 10.62 -0.08 -10.84
C VAL A 180 9.84 -0.62 -9.63
N THR A 181 9.88 0.09 -8.49
CA THR A 181 9.10 -0.28 -7.30
C THR A 181 7.62 -0.38 -7.62
N VAL A 182 7.05 0.65 -8.23
CA VAL A 182 5.63 0.72 -8.58
C VAL A 182 5.21 -0.38 -9.56
N MET A 183 6.01 -0.64 -10.59
CA MET A 183 5.71 -1.70 -11.56
C MET A 183 5.70 -3.10 -10.92
N LEU A 184 6.63 -3.36 -10.01
CA LEU A 184 6.73 -4.66 -9.35
C LEU A 184 5.67 -4.80 -8.25
N SER A 185 5.49 -3.78 -7.38
CA SER A 185 4.53 -3.82 -6.29
C SER A 185 3.10 -3.96 -6.80
N SER A 186 2.69 -3.16 -7.80
CA SER A 186 1.35 -3.24 -8.38
C SER A 186 1.04 -4.62 -8.98
N LYS A 187 2.00 -5.22 -9.71
CA LYS A 187 1.84 -6.60 -10.21
C LYS A 187 1.71 -7.62 -9.09
N LEU A 188 2.52 -7.48 -8.02
CA LEU A 188 2.46 -8.37 -6.86
C LEU A 188 1.14 -8.25 -6.12
N VAL A 189 0.62 -7.04 -5.92
CA VAL A 189 -0.73 -6.83 -5.36
C VAL A 189 -1.77 -7.61 -6.16
N GLY A 190 -1.75 -7.49 -7.50
CA GLY A 190 -2.70 -8.21 -8.36
C GLY A 190 -2.56 -9.73 -8.30
N ILE A 191 -1.32 -10.25 -8.20
CA ILE A 191 -1.06 -11.68 -8.04
C ILE A 191 -1.58 -12.17 -6.69
N VAL A 192 -1.20 -11.51 -5.59
CA VAL A 192 -1.57 -11.90 -4.22
C VAL A 192 -3.09 -11.81 -4.01
N GLN A 193 -3.74 -10.78 -4.55
CA GLN A 193 -5.18 -10.62 -4.49
C GLN A 193 -5.91 -11.81 -5.14
N ARG A 194 -5.41 -12.29 -6.30
CA ARG A 194 -6.04 -13.39 -7.07
C ARG A 194 -5.67 -14.77 -6.56
N PHE A 195 -4.60 -14.89 -5.78
CA PHE A 195 -4.13 -16.20 -5.30
C PHE A 195 -5.18 -16.85 -4.38
N GLN A 196 -5.79 -17.95 -4.83
CA GLN A 196 -6.71 -18.74 -4.03
C GLN A 196 -5.93 -19.85 -3.32
N PHE A 197 -5.99 -19.89 -1.97
CA PHE A 197 -5.56 -21.12 -1.28
C PHE A 197 -6.45 -22.27 -1.72
N PRO A 198 -5.89 -23.45 -2.05
CA PRO A 198 -6.70 -24.61 -2.30
C PRO A 198 -7.64 -24.82 -1.11
N LYS A 199 -8.94 -24.97 -1.37
CA LYS A 199 -9.89 -25.39 -0.35
C LYS A 199 -9.37 -26.75 0.16
N LYS A 200 -9.09 -26.85 1.47
CA LYS A 200 -9.07 -28.17 2.10
C LYS A 200 -10.44 -28.77 1.85
N GLU A 201 -10.50 -29.84 1.07
CA GLU A 201 -11.66 -30.69 1.02
C GLU A 201 -11.88 -31.16 2.46
N GLU A 202 -13.01 -30.81 3.06
CA GLU A 202 -13.44 -31.42 4.30
C GLU A 202 -13.70 -32.91 3.96
N PRO A 203 -13.07 -33.83 4.68
CA PRO A 203 -13.41 -35.25 4.48
C PRO A 203 -14.90 -35.44 4.80
N ALA A 204 -15.58 -36.12 3.88
CA ALA A 204 -16.99 -36.47 3.96
C ALA A 204 -17.30 -37.33 5.18
#